data_a2f8de6549697b8676363aabda42ba8f
#
_entry.id   a2f8de6549697b8676363aabda42ba8f
#
_cell.length_a   1.000
_cell.length_b   1.000
_cell.length_c   1.000
_cell.angle_alpha   90.00
_cell.angle_beta   90.00
_cell.angle_gamma   90.00
#
_symmetry.space_group_name_H-M   'P 1'
#
loop_
_entity.id
_entity.type
_entity.pdbx_description
1 polymer ?
#
loop_
_entity_poly.entity_id
_entity_poly.type
_entity_poly.pdbx_seq_one_letter_code
_entity_poly.pdbx_strand_id
1 'polypeptide(L)'
;MSLEELKKKCEECKRCPLSETRTNCVFGVGSEKATLMFVGEAPGEKEDLSGIPFVGRAGQLLDKFLEAVDISRDEVYIANILKCRPPKNRDPKPEEEEQCIDYLREQVAIINPKIIVCLGRISAMKLIKPDFKITQEHGTWFKKGNYLMTAVYHPAALLRDPRKKEDMLLDMQKIKEKLSEE
;
A
#
# COMPACT_ATOMS: atom_id res chain seq x y z
N MET A 1 0.89 21.65 -4.05
CA MET A 1 -0.10 21.20 -3.04
C MET A 1 0.62 20.41 -1.97
N SER A 2 0.28 20.64 -0.70
CA SER A 2 0.84 19.87 0.41
C SER A 2 0.09 18.55 0.58
N LEU A 3 0.70 17.62 1.31
CA LEU A 3 0.06 16.35 1.63
C LEU A 3 -1.22 16.57 2.44
N GLU A 4 -1.21 17.55 3.35
CA GLU A 4 -2.38 17.90 4.17
C GLU A 4 -3.53 18.41 3.32
N GLU A 5 -3.25 19.27 2.35
CA GLU A 5 -4.27 19.78 1.43
C GLU A 5 -4.87 18.66 0.58
N LEU A 6 -4.03 17.73 0.12
CA LEU A 6 -4.47 16.57 -0.65
C LEU A 6 -5.36 15.67 0.20
N LYS A 7 -5.00 15.46 1.46
CA LYS A 7 -5.79 14.68 2.40
C LYS A 7 -7.21 15.25 2.57
N LYS A 8 -7.31 16.56 2.72
CA LYS A 8 -8.61 17.23 2.84
C LYS A 8 -9.47 17.01 1.60
N LYS A 9 -8.88 17.12 0.42
CA LYS A 9 -9.61 16.84 -0.84
C LYS A 9 -10.08 15.39 -0.90
N CYS A 10 -9.24 14.47 -0.46
CA CYS A 10 -9.59 13.05 -0.44
C CYS A 10 -10.76 12.78 0.52
N GLU A 11 -10.75 13.39 1.69
CA GLU A 11 -11.81 13.23 2.69
C GLU A 11 -13.17 13.72 2.19
N GLU A 12 -13.18 14.70 1.29
CA GLU A 12 -14.38 15.26 0.69
C GLU A 12 -14.75 14.63 -0.66
N CYS A 13 -13.98 13.64 -1.10
CA CYS A 13 -14.13 13.04 -2.42
C CYS A 13 -15.45 12.29 -2.59
N LYS A 14 -16.10 12.53 -3.73
CA LYS A 14 -17.35 11.87 -4.12
C LYS A 14 -17.28 11.35 -5.56
N ARG A 15 -16.07 11.02 -6.02
CA ARG A 15 -15.84 10.60 -7.41
C ARG A 15 -16.44 9.25 -7.77
N CYS A 16 -16.67 8.37 -6.79
CA CYS A 16 -17.20 7.05 -7.05
C CYS A 16 -18.21 6.63 -5.96
N PRO A 17 -19.03 5.60 -6.21
CA PRO A 17 -20.04 5.17 -5.24
C PRO A 17 -19.53 4.74 -3.88
N LEU A 18 -18.23 4.39 -3.76
CA LEU A 18 -17.64 4.00 -2.47
C LEU A 18 -17.71 5.13 -1.44
N SER A 19 -17.78 6.38 -1.88
CA SER A 19 -17.91 7.52 -0.97
C SER A 19 -19.23 7.49 -0.21
N GLU A 20 -20.24 6.82 -0.75
CA GLU A 20 -21.57 6.75 -0.12
C GLU A 20 -21.64 5.69 0.98
N THR A 21 -20.83 4.65 0.89
CA THR A 21 -20.86 3.52 1.82
C THR A 21 -19.72 3.49 2.82
N ARG A 22 -18.66 4.27 2.58
CA ARG A 22 -17.54 4.35 3.52
C ARG A 22 -17.95 5.05 4.81
N THR A 23 -17.29 4.70 5.92
CA THR A 23 -17.40 5.46 7.17
C THR A 23 -16.38 6.60 7.16
N ASN A 24 -15.13 6.31 6.82
CA ASN A 24 -14.06 7.28 6.71
C ASN A 24 -13.27 7.09 5.42
N CYS A 25 -12.69 8.17 4.91
CA CYS A 25 -11.63 8.11 3.93
C CYS A 25 -10.36 7.65 4.62
N VAL A 26 -9.65 6.70 4.01
CA VAL A 26 -8.39 6.19 4.55
C VAL A 26 -7.28 6.64 3.61
N PHE A 27 -6.74 7.83 3.89
CA PHE A 27 -5.81 8.51 2.99
C PHE A 27 -4.44 7.86 2.93
N GLY A 28 -3.85 7.60 4.08
CA GLY A 28 -2.51 7.09 4.24
C GLY A 28 -1.91 7.59 5.53
N VAL A 29 -0.76 7.03 5.93
CA VAL A 29 -0.10 7.39 7.18
C VAL A 29 1.41 7.17 7.09
N GLY A 30 2.17 8.02 7.74
CA GLY A 30 3.61 7.85 7.84
C GLY A 30 4.37 9.14 7.60
N SER A 31 5.67 9.02 7.33
CA SER A 31 6.55 10.15 7.13
C SER A 31 6.36 10.80 5.76
N GLU A 32 6.21 12.11 5.71
CA GLU A 32 6.17 12.86 4.47
C GLU A 32 7.51 12.84 3.72
N LYS A 33 8.58 12.43 4.41
CA LYS A 33 9.94 12.33 3.86
C LYS A 33 10.39 10.89 3.71
N ALA A 34 9.43 9.95 3.65
CA ALA A 34 9.74 8.54 3.57
C ALA A 34 10.52 8.21 2.30
N THR A 35 11.55 7.37 2.46
CA THR A 35 12.28 6.81 1.32
C THR A 35 11.66 5.50 0.84
N LEU A 36 10.82 4.90 1.68
CA LEU A 36 10.13 3.64 1.43
C LEU A 36 8.63 3.84 1.60
N MET A 37 7.87 3.43 0.58
CA MET A 37 6.41 3.53 0.58
C MET A 37 5.79 2.18 0.30
N PHE A 38 4.82 1.79 1.12
CA PHE A 38 4.03 0.57 0.91
C PHE A 38 2.67 0.94 0.36
N VAL A 39 2.21 0.20 -0.64
CA VAL A 39 0.91 0.44 -1.27
C VAL A 39 0.12 -0.85 -1.32
N GLY A 40 -0.98 -0.89 -0.59
CA GLY A 40 -1.90 -2.02 -0.60
C GLY A 40 -3.09 -1.77 -1.52
N GLU A 41 -4.11 -2.61 -1.37
CA GLU A 41 -5.27 -2.63 -2.24
C GLU A 41 -6.34 -1.62 -1.82
N ALA A 42 -6.93 -1.82 -0.64
CA ALA A 42 -8.07 -1.03 -0.17
C ALA A 42 -8.23 -1.17 1.35
N PRO A 43 -8.92 -0.21 1.99
CA PRO A 43 -9.21 -0.33 3.42
C PRO A 43 -10.17 -1.48 3.73
N GLY A 44 -9.93 -2.18 4.84
CA GLY A 44 -10.87 -3.13 5.41
C GLY A 44 -11.77 -2.45 6.43
N GLU A 45 -12.51 -3.26 7.21
CA GLU A 45 -13.46 -2.73 8.19
C GLU A 45 -12.82 -1.86 9.26
N LYS A 46 -11.72 -2.35 9.87
CA LYS A 46 -11.06 -1.60 10.95
C LYS A 46 -10.42 -0.32 10.44
N GLU A 47 -9.88 -0.36 9.24
CA GLU A 47 -9.32 0.82 8.60
C GLU A 47 -10.40 1.86 8.31
N ASP A 48 -11.54 1.41 7.81
CA ASP A 48 -12.67 2.28 7.52
C ASP A 48 -13.22 2.95 8.79
N LEU A 49 -13.26 2.21 9.90
CA LEU A 49 -13.73 2.73 11.18
C LEU A 49 -12.75 3.74 11.81
N SER A 50 -11.45 3.53 11.64
CA SER A 50 -10.42 4.38 12.25
C SER A 50 -9.90 5.50 11.35
N GLY A 51 -10.03 5.34 10.03
CA GLY A 51 -9.44 6.27 9.07
C GLY A 51 -7.95 6.08 8.85
N ILE A 52 -7.36 5.02 9.40
CA ILE A 52 -5.92 4.74 9.34
C ILE A 52 -5.68 3.43 8.59
N PRO A 53 -4.74 3.39 7.60
CA PRO A 53 -4.47 2.15 6.87
C PRO A 53 -3.71 1.12 7.70
N PHE A 54 -3.96 -0.15 7.42
CA PHE A 54 -3.22 -1.27 8.00
C PHE A 54 -3.19 -1.25 9.53
N VAL A 55 -4.37 -1.19 10.15
CA VAL A 55 -4.53 -1.27 11.62
C VAL A 55 -5.19 -2.57 12.09
N GLY A 56 -5.77 -3.37 11.19
CA GLY A 56 -6.36 -4.66 11.51
C GLY A 56 -5.28 -5.74 11.64
N ARG A 57 -5.71 -7.02 11.62
CA ARG A 57 -4.80 -8.17 11.77
C ARG A 57 -3.69 -8.17 10.72
N ALA A 58 -4.04 -7.88 9.46
CA ALA A 58 -3.06 -7.80 8.38
C ALA A 58 -2.03 -6.69 8.64
N GLY A 59 -2.50 -5.53 9.11
CA GLY A 59 -1.63 -4.40 9.45
C GLY A 59 -0.70 -4.71 10.61
N GLN A 60 -1.18 -5.41 11.63
CA GLN A 60 -0.35 -5.84 12.75
C GLN A 60 0.73 -6.82 12.31
N LEU A 61 0.41 -7.70 11.36
CA LEU A 61 1.42 -8.61 10.80
C LEU A 61 2.46 -7.85 9.99
N LEU A 62 2.05 -6.84 9.22
CA LEU A 62 3.00 -5.99 8.51
C LEU A 62 3.96 -5.32 9.49
N ASP A 63 3.45 -4.82 10.61
CA ASP A 63 4.28 -4.19 11.65
C ASP A 63 5.35 -5.15 12.17
N LYS A 64 5.00 -6.43 12.35
CA LYS A 64 5.95 -7.44 12.80
C LYS A 64 7.06 -7.68 11.79
N PHE A 65 6.73 -7.69 10.49
CA PHE A 65 7.75 -7.84 9.45
C PHE A 65 8.65 -6.62 9.36
N LEU A 66 8.10 -5.42 9.51
CA LEU A 66 8.92 -4.20 9.55
C LEU A 66 9.89 -4.24 10.73
N GLU A 67 9.38 -4.59 11.90
CA GLU A 67 10.19 -4.72 13.12
C GLU A 67 11.30 -5.77 12.94
N ALA A 68 10.99 -6.90 12.30
CA ALA A 68 11.96 -7.98 12.07
C ALA A 68 13.15 -7.56 11.22
N VAL A 69 13.00 -6.52 10.39
CA VAL A 69 14.09 -6.00 9.55
C VAL A 69 14.53 -4.59 9.98
N ASP A 70 14.21 -4.22 11.22
CA ASP A 70 14.61 -2.92 11.80
C ASP A 70 14.16 -1.71 10.99
N ILE A 71 12.92 -1.74 10.52
CA ILE A 71 12.28 -0.59 9.88
C ILE A 71 11.13 -0.13 10.76
N SER A 72 11.15 1.13 11.17
CA SER A 72 10.06 1.72 11.96
C SER A 72 8.91 2.10 11.04
N ARG A 73 7.68 1.81 11.44
CA ARG A 73 6.48 2.22 10.72
C ARG A 73 6.42 3.75 10.54
N ASP A 74 6.97 4.50 11.49
CA ASP A 74 7.00 5.96 11.45
C ASP A 74 7.97 6.53 10.40
N GLU A 75 8.90 5.72 9.92
CA GLU A 75 9.88 6.13 8.90
C GLU A 75 9.38 5.91 7.48
N VAL A 76 8.36 5.07 7.29
CA VAL A 76 7.81 4.74 5.99
C VAL A 76 6.47 5.44 5.78
N TYR A 77 5.95 5.39 4.57
CA TYR A 77 4.59 5.84 4.29
C TYR A 77 3.77 4.65 3.81
N ILE A 78 2.56 4.51 4.31
CA ILE A 78 1.68 3.39 3.99
C ILE A 78 0.36 3.92 3.46
N ALA A 79 -0.05 3.44 2.29
CA ALA A 79 -1.29 3.86 1.64
C ALA A 79 -1.91 2.69 0.88
N ASN A 80 -3.07 2.90 0.30
CA ASN A 80 -3.75 1.94 -0.56
C ASN A 80 -4.11 2.60 -1.89
N ILE A 81 -4.36 1.80 -2.91
CA ILE A 81 -4.85 2.29 -4.19
C ILE A 81 -6.21 2.95 -4.02
N LEU A 82 -7.14 2.27 -3.32
CA LEU A 82 -8.43 2.85 -2.97
C LEU A 82 -8.35 3.52 -1.60
N LYS A 83 -8.99 4.67 -1.48
CA LYS A 83 -9.08 5.41 -0.21
C LYS A 83 -10.37 5.12 0.55
N CYS A 84 -11.27 4.38 -0.06
CA CYS A 84 -12.57 4.04 0.51
C CYS A 84 -12.77 2.53 0.48
N ARG A 85 -13.36 1.99 1.55
CA ARG A 85 -13.62 0.55 1.69
C ARG A 85 -14.68 0.08 0.69
N PRO A 86 -14.39 -0.96 -0.12
CA PRO A 86 -15.43 -1.60 -0.92
C PRO A 86 -16.39 -2.39 -0.02
N PRO A 87 -17.70 -2.43 -0.35
CA PRO A 87 -18.66 -3.20 0.43
C PRO A 87 -18.22 -4.65 0.59
N LYS A 88 -18.29 -5.16 1.83
CA LYS A 88 -17.91 -6.53 2.20
C LYS A 88 -16.48 -6.90 1.80
N ASN A 89 -15.59 -5.91 1.70
CA ASN A 89 -14.17 -6.10 1.37
C ASN A 89 -13.93 -6.83 0.03
N ARG A 90 -14.85 -6.66 -0.93
CA ARG A 90 -14.64 -7.23 -2.27
C ARG A 90 -13.44 -6.58 -2.96
N ASP A 91 -12.94 -7.22 -4.02
CA ASP A 91 -11.86 -6.63 -4.82
C ASP A 91 -12.32 -5.30 -5.43
N PRO A 92 -11.40 -4.34 -5.61
CA PRO A 92 -11.71 -3.09 -6.31
C PRO A 92 -12.20 -3.35 -7.74
N LYS A 93 -13.14 -2.52 -8.19
CA LYS A 93 -13.52 -2.52 -9.59
C LYS A 93 -12.58 -1.61 -10.38
N PRO A 94 -12.30 -1.91 -11.66
CA PRO A 94 -11.43 -1.04 -12.46
C PRO A 94 -11.84 0.42 -12.47
N GLU A 95 -13.14 0.71 -12.51
CA GLU A 95 -13.66 2.08 -12.49
C GLU A 95 -13.35 2.79 -11.17
N GLU A 96 -13.38 2.06 -10.08
CA GLU A 96 -13.06 2.59 -8.76
C GLU A 96 -11.57 2.93 -8.66
N GLU A 97 -10.72 2.04 -9.17
CA GLU A 97 -9.29 2.28 -9.22
C GLU A 97 -8.96 3.52 -10.07
N GLU A 98 -9.57 3.63 -11.24
CA GLU A 98 -9.36 4.78 -12.13
C GLU A 98 -9.74 6.11 -11.48
N GLN A 99 -10.85 6.14 -10.74
CA GLN A 99 -11.30 7.36 -10.07
C GLN A 99 -10.42 7.72 -8.87
N CYS A 100 -9.79 6.76 -8.25
CA CYS A 100 -9.06 6.96 -7.00
C CYS A 100 -7.54 7.09 -7.17
N ILE A 101 -6.98 6.54 -8.24
CA ILE A 101 -5.52 6.42 -8.41
C ILE A 101 -4.78 7.75 -8.40
N ASP A 102 -5.43 8.84 -8.80
CA ASP A 102 -4.79 10.15 -8.84
C ASP A 102 -4.34 10.63 -7.47
N TYR A 103 -5.08 10.27 -6.40
CA TYR A 103 -4.65 10.61 -5.05
C TYR A 103 -3.33 9.93 -4.70
N LEU A 104 -3.18 8.67 -5.08
CA LEU A 104 -1.92 7.95 -4.86
C LEU A 104 -0.79 8.55 -5.69
N ARG A 105 -1.05 8.89 -6.94
CA ARG A 105 -0.04 9.51 -7.82
C ARG A 105 0.47 10.81 -7.22
N GLU A 106 -0.42 11.62 -6.68
CA GLU A 106 -0.04 12.88 -6.04
C GLU A 106 0.71 12.64 -4.73
N GLN A 107 0.31 11.64 -3.95
CA GLN A 107 1.05 11.25 -2.74
C GLN A 107 2.48 10.85 -3.09
N VAL A 108 2.65 10.03 -4.12
CA VAL A 108 3.98 9.59 -4.58
C VAL A 108 4.81 10.79 -5.05
N ALA A 109 4.21 11.71 -5.76
CA ALA A 109 4.92 12.91 -6.24
C ALA A 109 5.37 13.80 -5.08
N ILE A 110 4.54 13.98 -4.07
CA ILE A 110 4.84 14.82 -2.91
C ILE A 110 5.91 14.17 -2.03
N ILE A 111 5.77 12.89 -1.72
CA ILE A 111 6.68 12.16 -0.84
C ILE A 111 7.99 11.84 -1.57
N ASN A 112 7.88 11.50 -2.84
CA ASN A 112 9.02 11.16 -3.70
C ASN A 112 9.92 10.06 -3.11
N PRO A 113 9.36 8.87 -2.81
CA PRO A 113 10.14 7.78 -2.23
C PRO A 113 11.12 7.21 -3.26
N LYS A 114 12.16 6.54 -2.78
CA LYS A 114 13.09 5.81 -3.65
C LYS A 114 12.53 4.45 -4.03
N ILE A 115 11.86 3.81 -3.08
CA ILE A 115 11.34 2.45 -3.23
C ILE A 115 9.84 2.45 -2.93
N ILE A 116 9.07 1.82 -3.83
CA ILE A 116 7.65 1.57 -3.64
C ILE A 116 7.44 0.07 -3.61
N VAL A 117 6.84 -0.42 -2.53
CA VAL A 117 6.54 -1.85 -2.34
C VAL A 117 5.04 -2.07 -2.46
N CYS A 118 4.64 -2.84 -3.46
CA CYS A 118 3.24 -3.22 -3.63
C CYS A 118 2.91 -4.39 -2.70
N LEU A 119 1.87 -4.24 -1.91
CA LEU A 119 1.39 -5.29 -1.01
C LEU A 119 0.28 -6.07 -1.72
N GLY A 120 0.64 -7.22 -2.29
CA GLY A 120 -0.28 -8.12 -2.95
C GLY A 120 -0.44 -7.90 -4.45
N ARG A 121 -1.18 -8.81 -5.08
CA ARG A 121 -1.33 -8.84 -6.55
C ARG A 121 -2.08 -7.65 -7.12
N ILE A 122 -3.14 -7.19 -6.44
CA ILE A 122 -3.98 -6.09 -6.97
C ILE A 122 -3.15 -4.82 -7.12
N SER A 123 -2.41 -4.46 -6.07
CA SER A 123 -1.52 -3.30 -6.10
C SER A 123 -0.43 -3.46 -7.17
N ALA A 124 0.19 -4.64 -7.23
CA ALA A 124 1.25 -4.91 -8.21
C ALA A 124 0.73 -4.85 -9.64
N MET A 125 -0.45 -5.40 -9.90
CA MET A 125 -1.05 -5.37 -11.23
C MET A 125 -1.36 -3.93 -11.69
N LYS A 126 -1.76 -3.08 -10.76
CA LYS A 126 -2.09 -1.70 -11.08
C LYS A 126 -0.83 -0.84 -11.26
N LEU A 127 0.17 -1.02 -10.41
CA LEU A 127 1.33 -0.13 -10.37
C LEU A 127 2.52 -0.62 -11.17
N ILE A 128 2.74 -1.92 -11.28
CA ILE A 128 3.89 -2.49 -11.99
C ILE A 128 3.49 -2.93 -13.40
N LYS A 129 2.65 -3.97 -13.51
CA LYS A 129 2.18 -4.47 -14.81
C LYS A 129 0.89 -5.28 -14.67
N PRO A 130 -0.03 -5.22 -15.65
CA PRO A 130 -1.34 -5.88 -15.54
C PRO A 130 -1.30 -7.40 -15.38
N ASP A 131 -0.26 -8.07 -15.88
CA ASP A 131 -0.10 -9.52 -15.82
C ASP A 131 0.83 -9.97 -14.69
N PHE A 132 1.03 -9.15 -13.68
CA PHE A 132 1.90 -9.48 -12.55
C PHE A 132 1.40 -10.73 -11.81
N LYS A 133 2.31 -11.69 -11.61
CA LYS A 133 2.02 -12.96 -10.91
C LYS A 133 2.76 -12.99 -9.58
N ILE A 134 2.05 -12.71 -8.50
CA ILE A 134 2.65 -12.54 -7.18
C ILE A 134 3.42 -13.78 -6.71
N THR A 135 2.92 -14.97 -6.99
CA THR A 135 3.58 -16.21 -6.56
C THR A 135 4.93 -16.47 -7.25
N GLN A 136 5.13 -15.88 -8.42
CA GLN A 136 6.34 -16.07 -9.20
C GLN A 136 7.27 -14.86 -9.18
N GLU A 137 6.71 -13.68 -9.05
CA GLU A 137 7.44 -12.42 -9.24
C GLU A 137 7.65 -11.59 -7.97
N HIS A 138 7.11 -12.04 -6.82
CA HIS A 138 7.36 -11.33 -5.57
C HIS A 138 8.87 -11.20 -5.31
N GLY A 139 9.28 -10.08 -4.75
CA GLY A 139 10.69 -9.83 -4.48
C GLY A 139 11.54 -9.43 -5.69
N THR A 140 10.94 -9.39 -6.88
CA THR A 140 11.62 -8.97 -8.11
C THR A 140 11.57 -7.45 -8.22
N TRP A 141 12.68 -6.83 -8.65
CA TRP A 141 12.79 -5.39 -8.79
C TRP A 141 12.43 -4.91 -10.19
N PHE A 142 11.68 -3.82 -10.25
CA PHE A 142 11.27 -3.16 -11.48
C PHE A 142 11.58 -1.68 -11.39
N LYS A 143 12.12 -1.10 -12.44
CA LYS A 143 12.36 0.34 -12.49
C LYS A 143 11.21 1.01 -13.24
N LYS A 144 10.52 1.93 -12.58
CA LYS A 144 9.39 2.69 -13.14
C LYS A 144 9.67 4.17 -12.96
N GLY A 145 10.09 4.84 -14.04
CA GLY A 145 10.51 6.23 -13.92
C GLY A 145 11.69 6.38 -12.99
N ASN A 146 11.54 7.20 -11.97
CA ASN A 146 12.58 7.42 -10.95
C ASN A 146 12.45 6.50 -9.75
N TYR A 147 11.48 5.59 -9.76
CA TYR A 147 11.19 4.72 -8.63
C TYR A 147 11.65 3.30 -8.87
N LEU A 148 12.18 2.67 -7.81
CA LEU A 148 12.35 1.22 -7.79
C LEU A 148 11.11 0.63 -7.17
N MET A 149 10.54 -0.37 -7.82
CA MET A 149 9.33 -1.03 -7.34
C MET A 149 9.54 -2.52 -7.18
N THR A 150 8.93 -3.08 -6.17
CA THR A 150 8.82 -4.52 -6.00
C THR A 150 7.44 -4.83 -5.42
N ALA A 151 7.10 -6.10 -5.39
CA ALA A 151 5.87 -6.54 -4.75
C ALA A 151 6.18 -7.66 -3.78
N VAL A 152 5.44 -7.72 -2.69
CA VAL A 152 5.50 -8.80 -1.71
C VAL A 152 4.08 -9.29 -1.47
N TYR A 153 3.93 -10.42 -0.79
CA TYR A 153 2.61 -10.91 -0.45
C TYR A 153 1.86 -9.88 0.41
N HIS A 154 0.57 -9.75 0.16
CA HIS A 154 -0.28 -8.98 1.05
C HIS A 154 -0.32 -9.71 2.41
N PRO A 155 -0.17 -8.99 3.54
CA PRO A 155 -0.19 -9.65 4.85
C PRO A 155 -1.43 -10.52 5.08
N ALA A 156 -2.59 -10.16 4.54
CA ALA A 156 -3.80 -10.97 4.63
C ALA A 156 -3.62 -12.36 3.99
N ALA A 157 -2.82 -12.46 2.92
CA ALA A 157 -2.53 -13.76 2.29
C ALA A 157 -1.71 -14.65 3.23
N LEU A 158 -0.85 -14.07 4.06
CA LEU A 158 -0.06 -14.81 5.04
C LEU A 158 -0.90 -15.30 6.20
N LEU A 159 -1.97 -14.59 6.55
CA LEU A 159 -2.91 -15.04 7.57
C LEU A 159 -3.68 -16.28 7.08
N ARG A 160 -3.96 -16.34 5.78
CA ARG A 160 -4.63 -17.50 5.17
C ARG A 160 -3.67 -18.66 4.92
N ASP A 161 -2.41 -18.36 4.56
CA ASP A 161 -1.39 -19.37 4.28
C ASP A 161 -0.07 -18.99 4.96
N PRO A 162 0.13 -19.39 6.23
CA PRO A 162 1.35 -19.05 6.97
C PRO A 162 2.65 -19.60 6.38
N ARG A 163 2.57 -20.58 5.47
CA ARG A 163 3.76 -21.13 4.80
C ARG A 163 4.50 -20.07 3.97
N LYS A 164 3.81 -18.99 3.58
CA LYS A 164 4.39 -17.90 2.80
C LYS A 164 5.16 -16.88 3.63
N LYS A 165 5.17 -17.03 4.96
CA LYS A 165 5.85 -16.07 5.85
C LYS A 165 7.36 -16.03 5.65
N GLU A 166 7.97 -17.17 5.35
CA GLU A 166 9.42 -17.23 5.10
C GLU A 166 9.79 -16.42 3.86
N ASP A 167 9.04 -16.60 2.77
CA ASP A 167 9.25 -15.82 1.55
C ASP A 167 9.08 -14.32 1.80
N MET A 168 8.08 -13.96 2.58
CA MET A 168 7.84 -12.55 2.95
C MET A 168 9.03 -11.98 3.72
N LEU A 169 9.56 -12.72 4.67
CA LEU A 169 10.72 -12.26 5.45
C LEU A 169 11.94 -12.05 4.56
N LEU A 170 12.20 -12.99 3.65
CA LEU A 170 13.31 -12.87 2.71
C LEU A 170 13.16 -11.64 1.81
N ASP A 171 11.94 -11.39 1.33
CA ASP A 171 11.65 -10.20 0.52
C ASP A 171 11.87 -8.92 1.31
N MET A 172 11.43 -8.88 2.57
CA MET A 172 11.62 -7.72 3.44
C MET A 172 13.10 -7.46 3.72
N GLN A 173 13.90 -8.52 3.88
CA GLN A 173 15.35 -8.40 4.05
C GLN A 173 15.99 -7.78 2.81
N LYS A 174 15.57 -8.20 1.63
CA LYS A 174 16.05 -7.62 0.36
C LYS A 174 15.68 -6.14 0.24
N ILE A 175 14.49 -5.76 0.68
CA ILE A 175 14.06 -4.37 0.69
C ILE A 175 14.96 -3.54 1.62
N LYS A 176 15.25 -4.05 2.81
CA LYS A 176 16.14 -3.39 3.77
C LYS A 176 17.53 -3.19 3.18
N GLU A 177 18.08 -4.22 2.53
CA GLU A 177 19.38 -4.14 1.87
C GLU A 177 19.37 -3.09 0.76
N LYS A 178 18.30 -3.05 -0.04
CA LYS A 178 18.16 -2.10 -1.14
C LYS A 178 18.13 -0.65 -0.64
N LEU A 179 17.46 -0.41 0.47
CA LEU A 179 17.45 0.91 1.10
C LEU A 179 18.86 1.36 1.53
N SER A 180 19.68 0.41 1.98
CA SER A 180 21.03 0.68 2.45
C SER A 180 22.01 1.00 1.32
N GLU A 181 21.70 0.63 0.08
CA GLU A 181 22.53 0.89 -1.09
C GLU A 181 22.44 2.35 -1.55
N GLU A 182 21.48 3.12 -1.07
CA GLU A 182 21.22 4.48 -1.50
C GLU A 182 21.92 5.56 -0.68
#